data_a50864eb15f1cc56a79c425c279bce1d
#
_entry.id   a50864eb15f1cc56a79c425c279bce1d
#
_cell.length_a   1.000
_cell.length_b   1.000
_cell.length_c   1.000
_cell.angle_alpha   90.00
_cell.angle_beta   90.00
_cell.angle_gamma   90.00
#
_symmetry.space_group_name_H-M   'P 1'
#
loop_
_entity.id
_entity.type
_entity.pdbx_description
1 polymer ?
#
loop_
_entity_poly.entity_id
_entity_poly.type
_entity_poly.pdbx_seq_one_letter_code
_entity_poly.pdbx_strand_id
1 'polypeptide(L)'
;MSCVFCNLSEENWLAHSAYFYAVWDIDPIQEGHLLVISKKHRMAIAELSNEEKLDLIDFQNQLIEKMEKSSTILGVTLIINNGKLMDAGTHFHSHLIPRYEDDGFWNEVSPKKRAFPKNQL
;
A
#
# COMPACT_ATOMS: atom_id res chain seq x y z
N MET A 1 23.22 -2.40 2.92
CA MET A 1 22.12 -1.93 3.76
C MET A 1 20.95 -2.90 3.65
N SER A 2 20.41 -3.33 4.78
CA SER A 2 19.33 -4.32 4.74
C SER A 2 17.98 -3.65 4.47
N CYS A 3 17.13 -4.36 3.74
CA CYS A 3 15.77 -3.97 3.47
C CYS A 3 14.86 -4.66 4.47
N VAL A 4 14.08 -3.89 5.22
CA VAL A 4 13.15 -4.42 6.22
C VAL A 4 12.17 -5.39 5.57
N PHE A 5 11.62 -5.03 4.40
CA PHE A 5 10.60 -5.84 3.73
C PHE A 5 11.16 -7.12 3.12
N CYS A 6 12.43 -7.14 2.72
CA CYS A 6 13.06 -8.38 2.26
C CYS A 6 13.27 -9.38 3.40
N ASN A 7 13.31 -8.90 4.63
CA ASN A 7 13.65 -9.71 5.80
C ASN A 7 12.46 -10.03 6.71
N LEU A 8 11.24 -9.62 6.34
CA LEU A 8 10.06 -9.98 7.12
C LEU A 8 9.78 -11.47 7.01
N SER A 9 9.63 -12.11 8.17
CA SER A 9 9.34 -13.53 8.25
C SER A 9 7.94 -13.84 7.73
N GLU A 10 7.79 -14.95 7.00
CA GLU A 10 6.50 -15.39 6.48
C GLU A 10 5.46 -15.61 7.59
N GLU A 11 5.89 -15.92 8.80
CA GLU A 11 4.96 -16.10 9.92
C GLU A 11 4.21 -14.82 10.28
N ASN A 12 4.73 -13.65 9.87
CA ASN A 12 4.09 -12.37 10.08
C ASN A 12 3.15 -11.98 8.94
N TRP A 13 3.10 -12.77 7.88
CA TRP A 13 2.21 -12.49 6.76
C TRP A 13 0.77 -12.85 7.11
N LEU A 14 -0.14 -11.92 6.87
CA LEU A 14 -1.58 -12.16 7.03
C LEU A 14 -2.15 -12.92 5.84
N ALA A 15 -1.59 -12.69 4.67
CA ALA A 15 -2.00 -13.30 3.41
C ALA A 15 -0.88 -13.11 2.41
N HIS A 16 -0.93 -13.86 1.31
CA HIS A 16 0.03 -13.67 0.22
C HIS A 16 -0.58 -14.15 -1.11
N SER A 17 0.02 -13.69 -2.18
CA SER A 17 -0.27 -14.10 -3.54
C SER A 17 1.01 -14.64 -4.18
N ALA A 18 1.03 -14.78 -5.49
CA ALA A 18 2.24 -15.24 -6.19
C ALA A 18 3.40 -14.28 -5.98
N TYR A 19 3.15 -12.97 -6.02
CA TYR A 19 4.21 -11.95 -6.03
C TYR A 19 4.15 -10.93 -4.89
N PHE A 20 3.15 -11.01 -4.02
CA PHE A 20 2.96 -10.05 -2.93
C PHE A 20 2.58 -10.73 -1.63
N TYR A 21 2.76 -10.01 -0.53
CA TYR A 21 2.27 -10.43 0.78
C TYR A 21 1.72 -9.22 1.53
N ALA A 22 0.87 -9.49 2.50
CA ALA A 22 0.22 -8.44 3.29
C ALA A 22 0.57 -8.58 4.76
N VAL A 23 0.83 -7.45 5.41
CA VAL A 23 1.10 -7.36 6.85
C VAL A 23 0.35 -6.15 7.41
N TRP A 24 0.16 -6.13 8.74
CA TRP A 24 -0.33 -4.91 9.40
C TRP A 24 0.74 -3.83 9.37
N ASP A 25 0.35 -2.58 9.14
CA ASP A 25 1.25 -1.45 9.32
C ASP A 25 1.53 -1.31 10.83
N ILE A 26 2.80 -1.16 11.20
CA ILE A 26 3.19 -1.01 12.61
C ILE A 26 2.90 0.40 13.15
N ASP A 27 2.67 1.35 12.26
CA ASP A 27 2.32 2.73 12.62
C ASP A 27 1.09 3.14 11.80
N PRO A 28 -0.08 2.54 12.08
CA PRO A 28 -1.23 2.70 11.22
C PRO A 28 -1.84 4.09 11.30
N ILE A 29 -2.30 4.58 10.14
CA ILE A 29 -3.12 5.80 10.06
C ILE A 29 -4.50 5.51 10.67
N GLN A 30 -4.97 4.28 10.47
CA GLN A 30 -6.25 3.81 10.99
C GLN A 30 -6.07 2.35 11.40
N GLU A 31 -6.81 1.91 12.41
CA GLU A 31 -6.83 0.50 12.79
C GLU A 31 -7.27 -0.33 11.58
N GLY A 32 -6.53 -1.38 11.29
CA GLY A 32 -6.78 -2.19 10.09
C GLY A 32 -6.00 -1.76 8.86
N HIS A 33 -5.10 -0.80 8.99
CA HIS A 33 -4.23 -0.34 7.91
C HIS A 33 -3.26 -1.46 7.51
N LEU A 34 -3.37 -1.93 6.27
CA LEU A 34 -2.53 -3.00 5.72
C LEU A 34 -1.46 -2.45 4.81
N LEU A 35 -0.34 -3.16 4.75
CA LEU A 35 0.66 -2.99 3.69
C LEU A 35 0.62 -4.21 2.78
N VAL A 36 0.64 -3.96 1.47
CA VAL A 36 0.81 -4.98 0.45
C VAL A 36 2.21 -4.77 -0.14
N ILE A 37 3.08 -5.75 0.04
CA ILE A 37 4.51 -5.60 -0.21
C ILE A 37 4.93 -6.60 -1.29
N SER A 38 5.76 -6.16 -2.24
CA SER A 38 6.27 -7.07 -3.26
C SER A 38 7.26 -8.07 -2.64
N LYS A 39 7.15 -9.33 -3.05
CA LYS A 39 8.08 -10.38 -2.57
C LYS A 39 9.50 -10.12 -3.08
N LYS A 40 9.61 -9.66 -4.33
CA LYS A 40 10.90 -9.27 -4.91
C LYS A 40 11.21 -7.82 -4.54
N HIS A 41 12.48 -7.51 -4.44
CA HIS A 41 12.94 -6.17 -4.12
C HIS A 41 12.75 -5.27 -5.34
N ARG A 42 11.58 -4.60 -5.40
CA ARG A 42 11.21 -3.64 -6.45
C ARG A 42 11.18 -2.26 -5.85
N MET A 43 11.72 -1.27 -6.52
CA MET A 43 11.78 0.10 -5.99
C MET A 43 10.80 1.06 -6.64
N ALA A 44 10.09 0.63 -7.68
CA ALA A 44 9.13 1.49 -8.37
C ALA A 44 8.14 0.64 -9.14
N ILE A 45 6.98 1.23 -9.46
CA ILE A 45 5.97 0.59 -10.30
C ILE A 45 6.58 0.16 -11.63
N ALA A 46 7.48 0.97 -12.19
CA ALA A 46 8.13 0.68 -13.47
C ALA A 46 8.92 -0.63 -13.46
N GLU A 47 9.35 -1.09 -12.29
CA GLU A 47 10.12 -2.34 -12.14
C GLU A 47 9.26 -3.58 -12.07
N LEU A 48 7.96 -3.42 -11.87
CA LEU A 48 7.04 -4.57 -11.80
C LEU A 48 6.84 -5.17 -13.19
N SER A 49 6.88 -6.50 -13.27
CA SER A 49 6.51 -7.20 -14.50
C SER A 49 5.00 -7.08 -14.73
N ASN A 50 4.55 -7.43 -15.94
CA ASN A 50 3.11 -7.44 -16.25
C ASN A 50 2.36 -8.42 -15.34
N GLU A 51 2.95 -9.58 -15.06
CA GLU A 51 2.38 -10.57 -14.16
C GLU A 51 2.28 -10.02 -12.74
N GLU A 52 3.30 -9.31 -12.29
CA GLU A 52 3.28 -8.68 -10.97
C GLU A 52 2.21 -7.60 -10.87
N LYS A 53 2.06 -6.78 -11.90
CA LYS A 53 1.03 -5.73 -11.93
C LYS A 53 -0.37 -6.31 -11.84
N LEU A 54 -0.64 -7.36 -12.61
CA LEU A 54 -1.94 -8.02 -12.58
C LEU A 54 -2.19 -8.67 -11.22
N ASP A 55 -1.19 -9.36 -10.68
CA ASP A 55 -1.27 -10.00 -9.38
C ASP A 55 -1.52 -8.97 -8.26
N LEU A 56 -0.89 -7.81 -8.35
CA LEU A 56 -1.09 -6.73 -7.38
C LEU A 56 -2.56 -6.31 -7.33
N ILE A 57 -3.17 -6.06 -8.48
CA ILE A 57 -4.57 -5.65 -8.55
C ILE A 57 -5.48 -6.74 -8.02
N ASP A 58 -5.27 -7.99 -8.45
CA ASP A 58 -6.08 -9.12 -8.00
C ASP A 58 -5.97 -9.35 -6.49
N PHE A 59 -4.76 -9.30 -5.97
CA PHE A 59 -4.51 -9.52 -4.55
C PHE A 59 -5.13 -8.41 -3.69
N GLN A 60 -4.94 -7.15 -4.11
CA GLN A 60 -5.56 -6.02 -3.42
C GLN A 60 -7.09 -6.13 -3.45
N ASN A 61 -7.66 -6.54 -4.58
CA ASN A 61 -9.10 -6.74 -4.68
C ASN A 61 -9.60 -7.77 -3.67
N GLN A 62 -8.89 -8.90 -3.53
CA GLN A 62 -9.26 -9.92 -2.54
C GLN A 62 -9.24 -9.37 -1.11
N LEU A 63 -8.23 -8.58 -0.77
CA LEU A 63 -8.12 -7.97 0.55
C LEU A 63 -9.23 -6.94 0.78
N ILE A 64 -9.51 -6.11 -0.21
CA ILE A 64 -10.57 -5.10 -0.15
C ILE A 64 -11.93 -5.76 0.09
N GLU A 65 -12.23 -6.83 -0.65
CA GLU A 65 -13.49 -7.56 -0.47
C GLU A 65 -13.65 -8.07 0.96
N LYS A 66 -12.57 -8.57 1.55
CA LYS A 66 -12.59 -9.03 2.95
C LYS A 66 -12.79 -7.88 3.92
N MET A 67 -12.12 -6.76 3.69
CA MET A 67 -12.26 -5.58 4.54
C MET A 67 -13.69 -5.01 4.48
N GLU A 68 -14.27 -4.98 3.30
CA GLU A 68 -15.60 -4.42 3.08
C GLU A 68 -16.75 -5.31 3.56
N LYS A 69 -16.45 -6.51 4.05
CA LYS A 69 -17.47 -7.35 4.71
C LYS A 69 -18.01 -6.72 5.98
N SER A 70 -17.23 -5.89 6.65
CA SER A 70 -17.72 -5.12 7.79
C SER A 70 -18.65 -4.02 7.29
N SER A 71 -19.86 -3.96 7.83
CA SER A 71 -20.85 -2.98 7.41
C SER A 71 -20.49 -1.54 7.76
N THR A 72 -19.51 -1.35 8.67
CA THR A 72 -19.06 -0.01 9.08
C THR A 72 -18.00 0.55 8.17
N ILE A 73 -17.36 -0.27 7.35
CA ILE A 73 -16.32 0.18 6.41
C ILE A 73 -16.98 0.60 5.11
N LEU A 74 -16.85 1.88 4.75
CA LEU A 74 -17.41 2.43 3.53
C LEU A 74 -16.62 2.05 2.29
N GLY A 75 -15.35 1.78 2.46
CA GLY A 75 -14.44 1.44 1.37
C GLY A 75 -13.01 1.46 1.85
N VAL A 76 -12.07 1.40 0.92
CA VAL A 76 -10.64 1.33 1.21
C VAL A 76 -9.91 2.36 0.36
N THR A 77 -9.04 3.14 0.99
CA THR A 77 -8.14 4.05 0.27
C THR A 77 -6.83 3.32 0.02
N LEU A 78 -6.38 3.32 -1.23
CA LEU A 78 -5.10 2.73 -1.63
C LEU A 78 -4.11 3.86 -1.90
N ILE A 79 -2.91 3.76 -1.32
CA ILE A 79 -1.86 4.75 -1.49
C ILE A 79 -0.57 4.03 -1.84
N ILE A 80 0.10 4.51 -2.88
CA ILE A 80 1.42 4.04 -3.28
C ILE A 80 2.34 5.25 -3.37
N ASN A 81 3.42 5.23 -2.59
CA ASN A 81 4.47 6.24 -2.69
C ASN A 81 5.55 5.72 -3.63
N ASN A 82 5.66 6.34 -4.79
CA ASN A 82 6.63 5.92 -5.80
C ASN A 82 7.81 6.89 -5.85
N GLY A 83 8.99 6.35 -6.06
CA GLY A 83 10.20 7.15 -6.19
C GLY A 83 10.81 7.52 -4.86
N LYS A 84 11.36 8.72 -4.76
CA LYS A 84 12.13 9.17 -3.60
C LYS A 84 11.29 9.40 -2.33
N LEU A 85 9.97 9.34 -2.46
CA LEU A 85 9.08 9.41 -1.30
C LEU A 85 9.10 8.14 -0.46
N MET A 86 9.58 7.04 -1.04
CA MET A 86 9.60 5.76 -0.33
C MET A 86 10.56 5.83 0.86
N ASP A 87 10.13 5.32 2.00
CA ASP A 87 10.96 5.32 3.21
C ASP A 87 12.23 4.51 3.01
N ALA A 88 13.33 5.03 3.57
CA ALA A 88 14.61 4.34 3.51
C ALA A 88 14.51 2.95 4.14
N GLY A 89 15.14 1.97 3.51
CA GLY A 89 15.16 0.59 4.00
C GLY A 89 13.91 -0.20 3.69
N THR A 90 13.01 0.32 2.85
CA THR A 90 11.82 -0.39 2.38
C THR A 90 11.90 -0.57 0.87
N HIS A 91 10.96 -1.31 0.30
CA HIS A 91 10.81 -1.42 -1.15
C HIS A 91 9.33 -1.32 -1.52
N PHE A 92 8.98 -1.54 -2.78
CA PHE A 92 7.63 -1.30 -3.29
C PHE A 92 6.55 -1.87 -2.37
N HIS A 93 5.63 -1.02 -1.96
CA HIS A 93 4.46 -1.42 -1.17
C HIS A 93 3.31 -0.46 -1.40
N SER A 94 2.11 -0.99 -1.18
CA SER A 94 0.86 -0.25 -1.24
C SER A 94 0.24 -0.23 0.15
N HIS A 95 -0.38 0.89 0.51
CA HIS A 95 -1.13 1.04 1.75
C HIS A 95 -2.61 0.83 1.45
N LEU A 96 -3.28 -0.01 2.24
CA LEU A 96 -4.72 -0.19 2.19
C LEU A 96 -5.30 0.28 3.51
N ILE A 97 -6.08 1.35 3.47
CA ILE A 97 -6.59 2.01 4.67
C ILE A 97 -8.11 1.92 4.68
N PRO A 98 -8.71 1.26 5.69
CA PRO A 98 -10.17 1.20 5.77
C PRO A 98 -10.72 2.59 6.08
N ARG A 99 -11.83 2.92 5.43
CA ARG A 99 -12.44 4.24 5.55
C ARG A 99 -13.83 4.12 6.17
N TYR A 100 -14.13 5.08 7.04
CA TYR A 100 -15.38 5.15 7.78
C TYR A 100 -16.05 6.48 7.54
N GLU A 101 -17.35 6.57 7.79
CA GLU A 101 -18.06 7.84 7.72
C GLU A 101 -17.46 8.81 8.74
N ASP A 102 -17.20 10.03 8.29
CA ASP A 102 -16.66 11.12 9.13
C ASP A 102 -15.34 10.77 9.83
N ASP A 103 -14.49 9.97 9.18
CA ASP A 103 -13.20 9.57 9.78
C ASP A 103 -12.14 10.68 9.73
N GLY A 104 -12.44 11.83 9.14
CA GLY A 104 -11.53 12.97 9.14
C GLY A 104 -10.28 12.83 8.30
N PHE A 105 -10.20 11.77 7.48
CA PHE A 105 -8.99 11.48 6.70
C PHE A 105 -8.51 12.68 5.87
N TRP A 106 -9.41 13.29 5.12
CA TRP A 106 -9.04 14.40 4.23
C TRP A 106 -8.69 15.67 4.99
N ASN A 107 -9.12 15.78 6.25
CA ASN A 107 -8.74 16.91 7.11
C ASN A 107 -7.29 16.79 7.60
N GLU A 108 -6.78 15.55 7.69
CA GLU A 108 -5.40 15.30 8.08
C GLU A 108 -4.42 15.49 6.91
N VAL A 109 -4.91 15.44 5.68
CA VAL A 109 -4.09 15.63 4.48
C VAL A 109 -4.07 17.10 4.14
N SER A 110 -2.97 17.80 4.42
CA SER A 110 -2.84 19.24 4.24
C SER A 110 -1.50 19.59 3.58
N PRO A 111 -1.34 19.26 2.29
CA PRO A 111 -0.07 19.50 1.61
C PRO A 111 0.15 20.98 1.34
N LYS A 112 1.40 21.41 1.37
CA LYS A 112 1.78 22.73 0.87
C LYS A 112 1.74 22.69 -0.65
N LYS A 113 0.99 23.63 -1.23
CA LYS A 113 0.83 23.68 -2.68
C LYS A 113 2.12 24.13 -3.36
N ARG A 114 2.43 23.54 -4.49
CA ARG A 114 3.57 23.88 -5.34
C ARG A 114 3.10 23.99 -6.77
N ALA A 115 3.76 24.85 -7.55
CA ALA A 115 3.51 24.92 -8.98
C ALA A 115 3.99 23.65 -9.66
N PHE A 116 3.24 23.18 -10.63
CA PHE A 116 3.60 22.00 -11.41
C PHE A 116 3.75 22.42 -12.89
N PRO A 117 4.81 21.99 -13.56
CA PRO A 117 5.00 22.31 -14.99
C PRO A 117 4.05 21.47 -15.85
N LYS A 118 2.83 21.94 -16.02
CA LYS A 118 1.73 21.19 -16.64
C LYS A 118 2.01 20.76 -18.07
N ASN A 119 2.93 21.44 -18.75
CA ASN A 119 3.31 21.10 -20.12
C ASN A 119 4.19 19.86 -20.22
N GLN A 120 4.57 19.23 -19.11
CA GLN A 120 5.33 17.97 -19.11
C GLN A 120 4.46 16.77 -19.45
N LEU A 121 3.16 16.88 -19.34
CA LEU A 121 2.25 15.79 -19.64
C LEU A 121 1.66 15.91 -21.02
#